data_4a4f166bc5e7ad7c253ae9538badecba
#
_entry.id   4a4f166bc5e7ad7c253ae9538badecba
#
_cell.length_a   1.000
_cell.length_b   1.000
_cell.length_c   1.000
_cell.angle_alpha   90.00
_cell.angle_beta   90.00
_cell.angle_gamma   90.00
#
_symmetry.space_group_name_H-M   'P 1'
#
loop_
_entity.id
_entity.type
_entity.pdbx_description
1 polymer ?
#
loop_
_entity_poly.entity_id
_entity_poly.type
_entity_poly.pdbx_seq_one_letter_code
_entity_poly.pdbx_strand_id
1 'polypeptide(L)'
;MSEKVIEMEERVNPLRINDNKNGIAYELDFSRDSIRFAENRGFELGDVTKFPVTKIPEFFYYAFRKNHKNVSRKQTDDLLDAMGGLTTPVVERLIQLYNQAGLAHVLISEEDAAKNSKVTVEL
;
A
#
# COMPACT_ATOMS: atom_id res chain seq x y z
N MET A 1 22.23 13.73 0.23
CA MET A 1 22.94 13.07 -0.84
C MET A 1 22.51 11.63 -0.99
N SER A 2 23.03 10.75 -0.20
CA SER A 2 22.61 9.36 -0.28
C SER A 2 21.12 9.21 0.04
N GLU A 3 20.58 10.10 0.83
CA GLU A 3 19.17 10.07 1.16
C GLU A 3 18.28 10.16 -0.07
N LYS A 4 18.62 11.08 -0.96
CA LYS A 4 17.84 11.25 -2.17
C LYS A 4 17.88 10.01 -3.03
N VAL A 5 19.04 9.40 -3.13
CA VAL A 5 19.20 8.19 -3.91
C VAL A 5 18.39 7.06 -3.29
N ILE A 6 18.43 6.96 -1.95
CA ILE A 6 17.67 5.94 -1.25
C ILE A 6 16.18 6.11 -1.47
N GLU A 7 15.71 7.36 -1.42
CA GLU A 7 14.29 7.62 -1.64
C GLU A 7 13.86 7.19 -3.03
N MET A 8 14.66 7.46 -4.04
CA MET A 8 14.35 7.05 -5.39
C MET A 8 14.34 5.54 -5.52
N GLU A 9 15.27 4.88 -4.82
CA GLU A 9 15.34 3.43 -4.85
C GLU A 9 14.18 2.79 -4.13
N GLU A 10 13.59 3.52 -3.16
CA GLU A 10 12.46 3.01 -2.40
C GLU A 10 11.14 3.13 -3.15
N ARG A 11 11.12 3.91 -4.21
CA ARG A 11 9.90 4.00 -5.01
C ARG A 11 9.73 2.70 -5.77
N VAL A 12 8.57 2.12 -5.61
CA VAL A 12 8.26 0.86 -6.26
C VAL A 12 7.03 1.00 -7.13
N ASN A 13 6.96 0.16 -8.13
CA ASN A 13 5.84 0.13 -9.04
C ASN A 13 4.67 -0.63 -8.41
N PRO A 14 3.44 -0.31 -8.83
CA PRO A 14 2.29 -1.09 -8.40
C PRO A 14 2.48 -2.58 -8.68
N LEU A 15 1.80 -3.39 -7.90
CA LEU A 15 1.88 -4.84 -8.03
C LEU A 15 0.79 -5.30 -8.98
N ARG A 16 1.17 -6.10 -9.99
CA ARG A 16 0.20 -6.61 -10.95
C ARG A 16 -0.10 -8.07 -10.63
N ILE A 17 -1.40 -8.38 -10.57
CA ILE A 17 -1.87 -9.75 -10.38
C ILE A 17 -2.72 -10.13 -11.58
N ASN A 18 -2.41 -11.27 -12.19
CA ASN A 18 -3.15 -11.75 -13.35
C ASN A 18 -3.98 -12.95 -12.94
N ASP A 19 -5.30 -12.79 -13.03
CA ASP A 19 -6.22 -13.91 -12.86
C ASP A 19 -6.38 -14.55 -14.24
N ASN A 20 -5.53 -15.51 -14.52
CA ASN A 20 -5.49 -16.12 -15.85
C ASN A 20 -6.73 -16.96 -16.15
N LYS A 21 -7.39 -17.44 -15.11
CA LYS A 21 -8.61 -18.23 -15.29
C LYS A 21 -9.74 -17.37 -15.86
N ASN A 22 -9.87 -16.16 -15.35
CA ASN A 22 -10.94 -15.27 -15.76
C ASN A 22 -10.49 -14.18 -16.73
N GLY A 23 -9.19 -14.15 -17.05
CA GLY A 23 -8.66 -13.17 -18.00
C GLY A 23 -8.66 -11.75 -17.47
N ILE A 24 -8.52 -11.57 -16.16
CA ILE A 24 -8.58 -10.26 -15.53
C ILE A 24 -7.20 -9.94 -14.93
N ALA A 25 -6.75 -8.71 -15.16
CA ALA A 25 -5.53 -8.22 -14.53
C ALA A 25 -5.89 -7.16 -13.51
N TYR A 26 -5.27 -7.24 -12.34
CA TYR A 26 -5.47 -6.27 -11.28
C TYR A 26 -4.17 -5.54 -11.02
N GLU A 27 -4.26 -4.25 -10.78
CA GLU A 27 -3.11 -3.46 -10.37
C GLU A 27 -3.33 -3.03 -8.93
N LEU A 28 -2.50 -3.55 -8.04
CA LEU A 28 -2.60 -3.29 -6.61
C LEU A 28 -1.67 -2.15 -6.25
N ASP A 29 -2.20 -1.19 -5.51
CA ASP A 29 -1.46 -0.02 -5.09
C ASP A 29 -2.22 0.63 -3.95
N PHE A 30 -1.62 1.65 -3.36
CA PHE A 30 -2.26 2.41 -2.31
C PHE A 30 -2.26 3.88 -2.66
N SER A 31 -3.27 4.58 -2.21
CA SER A 31 -3.36 6.02 -2.26
C SER A 31 -3.67 6.51 -0.85
N ARG A 32 -3.55 7.82 -0.67
CA ARG A 32 -3.90 8.40 0.61
C ARG A 32 -5.35 8.06 0.99
N ASP A 33 -6.24 8.11 -0.01
CA ASP A 33 -7.65 7.79 0.23
C ASP A 33 -7.86 6.32 0.58
N SER A 34 -7.16 5.41 -0.08
CA SER A 34 -7.31 3.99 0.22
C SER A 34 -6.75 3.66 1.60
N ILE A 35 -5.68 4.33 2.01
CA ILE A 35 -5.11 4.15 3.33
C ILE A 35 -6.08 4.67 4.38
N ARG A 36 -6.69 5.84 4.15
CA ARG A 36 -7.68 6.39 5.07
C ARG A 36 -8.86 5.44 5.22
N PHE A 37 -9.30 4.84 4.12
CA PHE A 37 -10.37 3.86 4.14
C PHE A 37 -10.01 2.68 5.04
N ALA A 38 -8.78 2.19 4.93
CA ALA A 38 -8.31 1.08 5.76
C ALA A 38 -8.21 1.47 7.23
N GLU A 39 -7.61 2.62 7.50
CA GLU A 39 -7.43 3.09 8.87
C GLU A 39 -8.76 3.35 9.56
N ASN A 40 -9.74 3.84 8.83
CA ASN A 40 -11.07 4.07 9.39
C ASN A 40 -11.75 2.77 9.80
N ARG A 41 -11.28 1.65 9.30
CA ARG A 41 -11.77 0.33 9.68
C ARG A 41 -10.88 -0.35 10.73
N GLY A 42 -9.96 0.41 11.31
CA GLY A 42 -9.10 -0.09 12.36
C GLY A 42 -7.88 -0.85 11.89
N PHE A 43 -7.55 -0.77 10.60
CA PHE A 43 -6.38 -1.44 10.08
C PHE A 43 -5.11 -0.72 10.48
N GLU A 44 -4.13 -1.48 10.97
CA GLU A 44 -2.81 -0.95 11.32
C GLU A 44 -1.76 -1.81 10.62
N LEU A 45 -0.87 -1.16 9.89
CA LEU A 45 0.13 -1.86 9.10
C LEU A 45 1.02 -2.77 9.96
N GLY A 46 1.37 -2.31 11.15
CA GLY A 46 2.22 -3.09 12.05
C GLY A 46 1.64 -4.43 12.43
N ASP A 47 0.32 -4.59 12.34
CA ASP A 47 -0.34 -5.84 12.70
C ASP A 47 -0.17 -6.92 11.65
N VAL A 48 0.23 -6.57 10.42
CA VAL A 48 0.36 -7.54 9.34
C VAL A 48 1.36 -8.64 9.69
N THR A 49 2.49 -8.26 10.27
CA THR A 49 3.51 -9.22 10.67
C THR A 49 3.19 -9.89 12.00
N LYS A 50 2.41 -9.24 12.86
CA LYS A 50 2.04 -9.82 14.17
C LYS A 50 0.93 -10.85 14.05
N PHE A 51 -0.04 -10.58 13.19
CA PHE A 51 -1.22 -11.42 13.05
C PHE A 51 -1.47 -11.73 11.58
N PRO A 52 -0.54 -12.46 10.92
CA PRO A 52 -0.62 -12.62 9.46
C PRO A 52 -1.87 -13.32 8.98
N VAL A 53 -2.37 -14.30 9.71
CA VAL A 53 -3.55 -15.07 9.27
C VAL A 53 -4.77 -14.18 9.12
N THR A 54 -4.94 -13.23 10.04
CA THR A 54 -6.08 -12.31 10.02
C THR A 54 -5.81 -11.11 9.15
N LYS A 55 -4.60 -10.56 9.20
CA LYS A 55 -4.32 -9.25 8.64
C LYS A 55 -3.84 -9.29 7.20
N ILE A 56 -3.21 -10.37 6.74
CA ILE A 56 -2.79 -10.44 5.34
C ILE A 56 -4.00 -10.42 4.39
N PRO A 57 -5.07 -11.22 4.63
CA PRO A 57 -6.24 -11.10 3.76
C PRO A 57 -6.87 -9.72 3.77
N GLU A 58 -6.88 -9.07 4.91
CA GLU A 58 -7.41 -7.72 5.06
C GLU A 58 -6.56 -6.71 4.27
N PHE A 59 -5.25 -6.80 4.43
CA PHE A 59 -4.29 -5.94 3.74
C PHE A 59 -4.40 -6.12 2.22
N PHE A 60 -4.50 -7.37 1.78
CA PHE A 60 -4.68 -7.70 0.38
C PHE A 60 -5.93 -7.04 -0.19
N TYR A 61 -7.03 -7.12 0.54
CA TYR A 61 -8.28 -6.48 0.12
C TYR A 61 -8.10 -4.96 -0.04
N TYR A 62 -7.45 -4.30 0.94
CA TYR A 62 -7.28 -2.86 0.87
C TYR A 62 -6.40 -2.43 -0.30
N ALA A 63 -5.50 -3.31 -0.76
CA ALA A 63 -4.62 -2.99 -1.88
C ALA A 63 -5.37 -2.88 -3.22
N PHE A 64 -6.59 -3.38 -3.30
CA PHE A 64 -7.42 -3.25 -4.50
C PHE A 64 -8.16 -1.92 -4.56
N ARG A 65 -8.32 -1.25 -3.42
CA ARG A 65 -9.23 -0.12 -3.32
C ARG A 65 -8.93 1.02 -4.27
N LYS A 66 -7.65 1.33 -4.46
CA LYS A 66 -7.27 2.48 -5.28
C LYS A 66 -7.76 2.34 -6.72
N ASN A 67 -7.55 1.18 -7.33
CA ASN A 67 -7.81 0.98 -8.75
C ASN A 67 -9.03 0.11 -9.03
N HIS A 68 -9.53 -0.60 -8.03
CA HIS A 68 -10.61 -1.57 -8.22
C HIS A 68 -11.60 -1.48 -7.06
N LYS A 69 -12.28 -0.34 -6.97
CA LYS A 69 -13.17 -0.05 -5.84
C LYS A 69 -14.34 -1.01 -5.71
N ASN A 70 -14.75 -1.61 -6.82
CA ASN A 70 -15.92 -2.49 -6.82
C ASN A 70 -15.61 -3.94 -6.48
N VAL A 71 -14.34 -4.27 -6.29
CA VAL A 71 -13.96 -5.62 -5.91
C VAL A 71 -14.29 -5.82 -4.43
N SER A 72 -15.05 -6.88 -4.13
CA SER A 72 -15.50 -7.14 -2.77
C SER A 72 -14.46 -7.89 -1.97
N ARG A 73 -14.64 -7.91 -0.65
CA ARG A 73 -13.78 -8.70 0.23
C ARG A 73 -13.85 -10.18 -0.14
N LYS A 74 -15.04 -10.67 -0.48
CA LYS A 74 -15.19 -12.05 -0.87
C LYS A 74 -14.38 -12.37 -2.12
N GLN A 75 -14.42 -11.47 -3.11
CA GLN A 75 -13.66 -11.67 -4.34
C GLN A 75 -12.15 -11.72 -4.06
N THR A 76 -11.65 -10.84 -3.21
CA THR A 76 -10.22 -10.85 -2.89
C THR A 76 -9.85 -12.08 -2.05
N ASP A 77 -10.74 -12.51 -1.15
CA ASP A 77 -10.50 -13.73 -0.38
C ASP A 77 -10.44 -14.95 -1.30
N ASP A 78 -11.37 -15.04 -2.26
CA ASP A 78 -11.37 -16.15 -3.21
C ASP A 78 -10.11 -16.14 -4.07
N LEU A 79 -9.66 -14.96 -4.48
CA LEU A 79 -8.45 -14.84 -5.27
C LEU A 79 -7.22 -15.25 -4.45
N LEU A 80 -7.17 -14.83 -3.19
CA LEU A 80 -6.07 -15.18 -2.30
C LEU A 80 -6.01 -16.70 -2.10
N ASP A 81 -7.18 -17.33 -1.92
CA ASP A 81 -7.26 -18.78 -1.79
C ASP A 81 -6.75 -19.47 -3.05
N ALA A 82 -7.14 -18.96 -4.22
CA ALA A 82 -6.70 -19.53 -5.49
C ALA A 82 -5.19 -19.39 -5.69
N MET A 83 -4.60 -18.34 -5.13
CA MET A 83 -3.16 -18.12 -5.18
C MET A 83 -2.40 -18.98 -4.16
N GLY A 84 -3.10 -19.49 -3.17
CA GLY A 84 -2.46 -20.23 -2.07
C GLY A 84 -1.77 -19.34 -1.07
N GLY A 85 -2.12 -18.06 -1.03
CA GLY A 85 -1.51 -17.09 -0.15
C GLY A 85 -0.56 -16.15 -0.88
N LEU A 86 0.16 -15.33 -0.13
CA LEU A 86 1.12 -14.37 -0.67
C LEU A 86 2.52 -14.77 -0.25
N THR A 87 3.47 -14.61 -1.17
CA THR A 87 4.87 -14.82 -0.82
C THR A 87 5.40 -13.62 -0.04
N THR A 88 6.49 -13.82 0.68
CA THR A 88 7.11 -12.73 1.43
C THR A 88 7.47 -11.53 0.54
N PRO A 89 8.07 -11.72 -0.66
CA PRO A 89 8.35 -10.56 -1.52
C PRO A 89 7.09 -9.79 -1.93
N VAL A 90 5.96 -10.48 -2.11
CA VAL A 90 4.71 -9.80 -2.45
C VAL A 90 4.22 -8.97 -1.27
N VAL A 91 4.24 -9.53 -0.07
CA VAL A 91 3.85 -8.78 1.14
C VAL A 91 4.75 -7.57 1.33
N GLU A 92 6.05 -7.75 1.13
CA GLU A 92 6.99 -6.64 1.26
C GLU A 92 6.73 -5.54 0.25
N ARG A 93 6.38 -5.91 -0.99
CA ARG A 93 6.05 -4.90 -1.99
C ARG A 93 4.80 -4.12 -1.59
N LEU A 94 3.80 -4.80 -1.06
CA LEU A 94 2.58 -4.14 -0.60
C LEU A 94 2.87 -3.18 0.56
N ILE A 95 3.76 -3.58 1.47
CA ILE A 95 4.16 -2.72 2.58
C ILE A 95 4.87 -1.48 2.05
N GLN A 96 5.76 -1.65 1.08
CA GLN A 96 6.45 -0.53 0.46
C GLN A 96 5.48 0.43 -0.22
N LEU A 97 4.50 -0.12 -0.94
CA LEU A 97 3.49 0.70 -1.60
C LEU A 97 2.63 1.47 -0.59
N TYR A 98 2.28 0.84 0.51
CA TYR A 98 1.52 1.47 1.58
C TYR A 98 2.29 2.64 2.18
N ASN A 99 3.54 2.41 2.53
CA ASN A 99 4.38 3.46 3.12
C ASN A 99 4.65 4.57 2.13
N GLN A 100 4.89 4.23 0.88
CA GLN A 100 5.13 5.21 -0.17
C GLN A 100 3.94 6.16 -0.33
N ALA A 101 2.73 5.62 -0.32
CA ALA A 101 1.52 6.41 -0.49
C ALA A 101 1.17 7.19 0.77
N GLY A 102 1.34 6.57 1.95
CA GLY A 102 0.89 7.16 3.20
C GLY A 102 1.81 8.24 3.72
N LEU A 103 3.11 7.99 3.70
CA LEU A 103 4.06 8.92 4.31
C LEU A 103 4.52 10.02 3.37
N ALA A 104 4.44 9.79 2.07
CA ALA A 104 4.95 10.74 1.09
C ALA A 104 4.28 12.11 1.15
N HIS A 105 3.06 12.19 1.71
CA HIS A 105 2.31 13.44 1.76
C HIS A 105 1.98 13.88 3.19
N VAL A 106 2.54 13.18 4.18
CA VAL A 106 2.24 13.47 5.58
C VAL A 106 3.50 13.85 6.33
N LEU A 107 4.60 13.14 6.05
CA LEU A 107 5.89 13.40 6.68
C LEU A 107 6.91 13.73 5.60
N ILE A 108 7.58 14.86 5.76
CA ILE A 108 8.62 15.29 4.83
C ILE A 108 9.88 15.61 5.62
N SER A 109 10.98 15.63 4.91
CA SER A 109 12.25 16.01 5.51
C SER A 109 12.26 17.50 5.80
N GLU A 110 13.13 17.90 6.71
CA GLU A 110 13.30 19.32 7.02
C GLU A 110 13.73 20.11 5.80
N GLU A 111 14.51 19.48 4.95
CA GLU A 111 14.99 20.10 3.71
C GLU A 111 13.83 20.46 2.80
N ASP A 112 12.92 19.51 2.61
CA ASP A 112 11.78 19.73 1.72
C ASP A 112 10.81 20.73 2.32
N ALA A 113 10.66 20.73 3.62
CA ALA A 113 9.82 21.72 4.29
C ALA A 113 10.37 23.12 4.09
N ALA A 114 11.69 23.26 4.12
CA ALA A 114 12.33 24.56 3.97
C ALA A 114 12.13 25.13 2.55
N LYS A 115 11.91 24.27 1.58
CA LYS A 115 11.69 24.70 0.19
C LYS A 115 10.27 25.18 -0.06
N ASN A 116 9.35 24.87 0.84
CA ASN A 116 7.97 25.28 0.68
C ASN A 116 7.80 26.72 1.16
N SER A 117 7.55 27.64 0.23
CA SER A 117 7.40 29.06 0.55
C SER A 117 5.96 29.50 0.70
N LYS A 118 4.99 28.64 0.36
CA LYS A 118 3.58 29.02 0.40
C LYS A 118 3.03 29.01 1.80
N VAL A 119 3.43 28.02 2.58
CA VAL A 119 3.00 27.88 3.96
C VAL A 119 4.22 27.46 4.76
N THR A 120 4.50 28.19 5.83
CA THR A 120 5.65 27.89 6.68
C THR A 120 5.19 27.66 8.11
N VAL A 121 6.01 26.93 8.86
CA VAL A 121 5.73 26.64 10.26
C VAL A 121 6.90 27.17 11.09
N GLU A 122 6.55 27.86 12.16
CA GLU A 122 7.55 28.34 13.12
C GLU A 122 7.35 27.59 14.42
N LEU A 123 8.40 26.96 14.88
CA LEU A 123 8.37 26.25 16.13
C LEU A 123 8.83 27.13 17.27
#